data_371aee35864e6620de8a77ca21742c49
#
_entry.id   371aee35864e6620de8a77ca21742c49
#
_cell.length_a   1.000
_cell.length_b   1.000
_cell.length_c   1.000
_cell.angle_alpha   90.00
_cell.angle_beta   90.00
_cell.angle_gamma   90.00
#
_symmetry.space_group_name_H-M   'P 1'
#
loop_
_entity.id
_entity.type
_entity.pdbx_description
1 polymer ?
#
loop_
_entity_poly.entity_id
_entity_poly.type
_entity_poly.pdbx_seq_one_letter_code
_entity_poly.pdbx_strand_id
1 'polypeptide(L)'
;MTGTPHSSTIFPHRHLLGIEGLTAGEITTILDLANGYVEQNRQPSKKSSLLDGRTIVNLFFENSTRTRTSFELAGKRLGADVINMSSDGSSVKKGETLIDTAMTLNAMHLDALVVRHADSGAVKLLADKVNCSVINAGDGHHEHPTQGLLDALAIRRRLGHLEGLIVAICGDILHSRVARSNIHLLNAMGARVRVVAPPTLIPSQIDRLGVEVHHSMATGLKDADVVMMLRLQTERMSGQYVPSTREYFYFYGLDYEKLSVAKPHAVVMHPGPMNRGVEIDSEVADDLKRSMILDQVELGVAVRMAVLDLLTRDRRMSNA
;
A
#
# COMPACT_ATOMS: atom_id res chain seq x y z
N MET A 1 -29.87 13.76 -10.74
CA MET A 1 -28.99 13.31 -11.83
C MET A 1 -27.89 14.34 -11.99
N THR A 2 -26.79 14.18 -11.31
CA THR A 2 -25.59 15.03 -11.49
C THR A 2 -24.46 14.09 -11.85
N GLY A 3 -24.29 13.89 -13.18
CA GLY A 3 -23.20 13.10 -13.72
C GLY A 3 -21.89 13.80 -13.43
N THR A 4 -21.01 13.11 -12.70
CA THR A 4 -19.60 13.48 -12.58
C THR A 4 -18.98 13.48 -13.98
N PRO A 5 -18.25 14.51 -14.41
CA PRO A 5 -17.57 14.52 -15.70
C PRO A 5 -16.44 13.51 -15.65
N HIS A 6 -16.66 12.32 -16.20
CA HIS A 6 -15.60 11.36 -16.44
C HIS A 6 -14.78 11.87 -17.63
N SER A 7 -13.62 12.44 -17.38
CA SER A 7 -12.59 12.64 -18.39
C SER A 7 -12.25 11.28 -18.98
N SER A 8 -12.46 11.12 -20.29
CA SER A 8 -12.22 9.88 -21.05
C SER A 8 -10.74 9.60 -21.31
N THR A 9 -9.86 10.01 -20.44
CA THR A 9 -8.43 9.75 -20.60
C THR A 9 -8.15 8.33 -20.09
N ILE A 10 -7.86 7.42 -21.01
CA ILE A 10 -7.43 6.05 -20.68
C ILE A 10 -6.17 6.15 -19.83
N PHE A 11 -6.17 5.49 -18.67
CA PHE A 11 -5.00 5.42 -17.79
C PHE A 11 -3.86 4.71 -18.55
N PRO A 12 -2.65 5.31 -18.61
CA PRO A 12 -1.61 4.87 -19.56
C PRO A 12 -1.00 3.50 -19.23
N HIS A 13 -1.13 3.04 -17.99
CA HIS A 13 -0.53 1.78 -17.55
C HIS A 13 -1.51 0.61 -17.66
N ARG A 14 -1.03 -0.52 -18.18
CA ARG A 14 -1.78 -1.79 -18.21
C ARG A 14 -1.80 -2.48 -16.85
N HIS A 15 -0.73 -2.34 -16.09
CA HIS A 15 -0.51 -2.98 -14.80
C HIS A 15 -0.20 -1.92 -13.74
N LEU A 16 -0.40 -2.24 -12.48
CA LEU A 16 0.12 -1.48 -11.35
C LEU A 16 1.10 -2.35 -10.57
N LEU A 17 2.37 -2.32 -10.94
CA LEU A 17 3.41 -3.20 -10.36
C LEU A 17 4.17 -2.53 -9.21
N GLY A 18 4.27 -1.21 -9.22
CA GLY A 18 4.92 -0.38 -8.21
C GLY A 18 4.43 1.06 -8.31
N ILE A 19 4.96 1.90 -7.47
CA ILE A 19 4.85 3.36 -7.54
C ILE A 19 6.00 3.93 -8.36
N GLU A 20 7.15 3.27 -8.30
CA GLU A 20 8.29 3.68 -9.10
C GLU A 20 7.91 3.81 -10.58
N GLY A 21 8.22 4.97 -11.18
CA GLY A 21 7.88 5.29 -12.57
C GLY A 21 6.50 5.91 -12.80
N LEU A 22 5.64 6.03 -11.78
CA LEU A 22 4.42 6.82 -11.88
C LEU A 22 4.74 8.31 -11.74
N THR A 23 4.12 9.13 -12.58
CA THR A 23 4.18 10.59 -12.47
C THR A 23 3.24 11.12 -11.38
N ALA A 24 3.51 12.33 -10.87
CA ALA A 24 2.62 13.01 -9.93
C ALA A 24 1.17 13.16 -10.48
N GLY A 25 1.02 13.37 -11.78
CA GLY A 25 -0.29 13.47 -12.44
C GLY A 25 -1.07 12.15 -12.42
N GLU A 26 -0.39 11.02 -12.67
CA GLU A 26 -0.99 9.69 -12.63
C GLU A 26 -1.38 9.30 -11.20
N ILE A 27 -0.52 9.59 -10.22
CA ILE A 27 -0.81 9.41 -8.80
C ILE A 27 -2.05 10.25 -8.43
N THR A 28 -2.08 11.52 -8.81
CA THR A 28 -3.21 12.42 -8.54
C THR A 28 -4.51 11.88 -9.14
N THR A 29 -4.48 11.38 -10.38
CA THR A 29 -5.64 10.76 -11.04
C THR A 29 -6.21 9.60 -10.22
N ILE A 30 -5.34 8.70 -9.72
CA ILE A 30 -5.77 7.60 -8.86
C ILE A 30 -6.37 8.11 -7.55
N LEU A 31 -5.70 9.09 -6.90
CA LEU A 31 -6.15 9.64 -5.62
C LEU A 31 -7.48 10.39 -5.74
N ASP A 32 -7.71 11.11 -6.84
CA ASP A 32 -8.96 11.86 -7.07
C ASP A 32 -10.12 10.91 -7.32
N LEU A 33 -9.91 9.88 -8.14
CA LEU A 33 -10.92 8.86 -8.36
C LEU A 33 -11.22 8.10 -7.06
N ALA A 34 -10.19 7.74 -6.29
CA ALA A 34 -10.36 7.08 -4.99
C ALA A 34 -11.15 7.95 -4.00
N ASN A 35 -10.93 9.27 -4.00
CA ASN A 35 -11.69 10.18 -3.15
C ASN A 35 -13.20 10.15 -3.47
N GLY A 36 -13.58 10.04 -4.74
CA GLY A 36 -14.97 9.81 -5.16
C GLY A 36 -15.54 8.50 -4.60
N TYR A 37 -14.75 7.43 -4.63
CA TYR A 37 -15.15 6.14 -4.06
C TYR A 37 -15.25 6.13 -2.53
N VAL A 38 -14.51 6.97 -1.82
CA VAL A 38 -14.72 7.15 -0.36
C VAL A 38 -16.13 7.62 -0.10
N GLU A 39 -16.60 8.63 -0.82
CA GLU A 39 -17.94 9.18 -0.65
C GLU A 39 -19.03 8.15 -1.05
N GLN A 40 -18.82 7.41 -2.14
CA GLN A 40 -19.72 6.31 -2.52
C GLN A 40 -19.79 5.22 -1.44
N ASN A 41 -18.66 4.85 -0.85
CA ASN A 41 -18.58 3.82 0.19
C ASN A 41 -19.31 4.18 1.49
N ARG A 42 -19.57 5.46 1.72
CA ARG A 42 -20.31 5.98 2.87
C ARG A 42 -21.83 6.04 2.63
N GLN A 43 -22.27 5.84 1.37
CA GLN A 43 -23.69 5.79 1.04
C GLN A 43 -24.34 4.46 1.46
N PRO A 44 -25.68 4.44 1.68
CA PRO A 44 -26.39 3.18 1.96
C PRO A 44 -26.20 2.14 0.84
N SER A 45 -26.31 2.56 -0.42
CA SER A 45 -25.99 1.72 -1.59
C SER A 45 -24.54 1.92 -1.98
N LYS A 46 -23.72 0.88 -1.78
CA LYS A 46 -22.28 0.91 -2.02
C LYS A 46 -21.86 0.25 -3.33
N LYS A 47 -22.81 -0.43 -4.02
CA LYS A 47 -22.55 -1.15 -5.27
C LYS A 47 -22.80 -0.28 -6.49
N SER A 48 -22.00 -0.50 -7.52
CA SER A 48 -22.23 -0.04 -8.89
C SER A 48 -22.14 -1.23 -9.83
N SER A 49 -22.57 -1.06 -11.07
CA SER A 49 -22.47 -2.02 -12.17
C SER A 49 -21.29 -1.74 -13.11
N LEU A 50 -20.30 -0.98 -12.64
CA LEU A 50 -19.23 -0.46 -13.49
C LEU A 50 -18.38 -1.56 -14.12
N LEU A 51 -18.14 -2.64 -13.37
CA LEU A 51 -17.37 -3.80 -13.79
C LEU A 51 -18.23 -5.06 -13.91
N ASP A 52 -19.51 -4.93 -14.22
CA ASP A 52 -20.39 -6.08 -14.48
C ASP A 52 -19.81 -6.93 -15.62
N GLY A 53 -19.75 -8.25 -15.41
CA GLY A 53 -19.18 -9.21 -16.33
C GLY A 53 -17.65 -9.26 -16.36
N ARG A 54 -16.96 -8.51 -15.50
CA ARG A 54 -15.50 -8.59 -15.32
C ARG A 54 -15.15 -9.61 -14.24
N THR A 55 -14.11 -10.40 -14.49
CA THR A 55 -13.60 -11.40 -13.54
C THR A 55 -12.25 -10.96 -12.97
N ILE A 56 -12.17 -10.89 -11.65
CA ILE A 56 -10.98 -10.50 -10.91
C ILE A 56 -10.54 -11.68 -10.04
N VAL A 57 -9.27 -12.08 -10.13
CA VAL A 57 -8.70 -13.11 -9.26
C VAL A 57 -7.72 -12.48 -8.28
N ASN A 58 -7.95 -12.68 -6.98
CA ASN A 58 -7.01 -12.38 -5.92
C ASN A 58 -6.14 -13.62 -5.66
N LEU A 59 -4.90 -13.62 -6.15
CA LEU A 59 -3.93 -14.71 -6.03
C LEU A 59 -2.89 -14.38 -4.95
N PHE A 60 -3.05 -14.97 -3.77
CA PHE A 60 -2.25 -14.64 -2.59
C PHE A 60 -1.41 -15.84 -2.16
N PHE A 61 -0.10 -15.74 -2.36
CA PHE A 61 0.90 -16.72 -1.89
C PHE A 61 1.42 -16.40 -0.48
N GLU A 62 1.13 -15.20 0.03
CA GLU A 62 1.46 -14.75 1.37
C GLU A 62 0.18 -14.32 2.09
N ASN A 63 -0.03 -14.76 3.31
CA ASN A 63 -1.24 -14.46 4.07
C ASN A 63 -1.46 -12.96 4.28
N SER A 64 -2.67 -12.50 4.00
CA SER A 64 -3.08 -11.12 4.23
C SER A 64 -4.59 -10.98 4.33
N THR A 65 -5.09 -10.87 5.55
CA THR A 65 -6.53 -10.67 5.78
C THR A 65 -6.99 -9.32 5.23
N ARG A 66 -6.35 -8.22 5.63
CA ARG A 66 -6.76 -6.87 5.23
C ARG A 66 -6.71 -6.64 3.72
N THR A 67 -5.56 -6.92 3.10
CA THR A 67 -5.37 -6.64 1.67
C THR A 67 -6.30 -7.47 0.81
N ARG A 68 -6.42 -8.77 1.08
CA ARG A 68 -7.32 -9.67 0.34
C ARG A 68 -8.77 -9.24 0.48
N THR A 69 -9.26 -9.05 1.72
CA THR A 69 -10.65 -8.64 1.96
C THR A 69 -10.96 -7.29 1.33
N SER A 70 -10.04 -6.33 1.35
CA SER A 70 -10.30 -5.02 0.76
C SER A 70 -10.31 -5.05 -0.78
N PHE A 71 -9.51 -5.88 -1.45
CA PHE A 71 -9.62 -6.11 -2.89
C PHE A 71 -10.92 -6.84 -3.25
N GLU A 72 -11.31 -7.83 -2.45
CA GLU A 72 -12.58 -8.51 -2.63
C GLU A 72 -13.77 -7.55 -2.52
N LEU A 73 -13.79 -6.72 -1.47
CA LEU A 73 -14.82 -5.70 -1.30
C LEU A 73 -14.81 -4.68 -2.45
N ALA A 74 -13.63 -4.25 -2.90
CA ALA A 74 -13.48 -3.29 -3.99
C ALA A 74 -14.09 -3.84 -5.30
N GLY A 75 -13.72 -5.05 -5.71
CA GLY A 75 -14.26 -5.68 -6.92
C GLY A 75 -15.77 -5.88 -6.83
N LYS A 76 -16.28 -6.43 -5.72
CA LYS A 76 -17.72 -6.66 -5.50
C LYS A 76 -18.52 -5.36 -5.46
N ARG A 77 -17.96 -4.26 -4.96
CA ARG A 77 -18.63 -2.93 -4.98
C ARG A 77 -18.71 -2.34 -6.37
N LEU A 78 -17.77 -2.69 -7.24
CA LEU A 78 -17.77 -2.28 -8.65
C LEU A 78 -18.63 -3.19 -9.55
N GLY A 79 -19.17 -4.30 -9.05
CA GLY A 79 -20.01 -5.25 -9.79
C GLY A 79 -19.25 -6.44 -10.37
N ALA A 80 -17.94 -6.55 -10.15
CA ALA A 80 -17.15 -7.64 -10.70
C ALA A 80 -17.36 -8.97 -9.96
N ASP A 81 -17.15 -10.08 -10.68
CA ASP A 81 -16.98 -11.41 -10.10
C ASP A 81 -15.59 -11.53 -9.50
N VAL A 82 -15.51 -11.80 -8.20
CA VAL A 82 -14.21 -11.86 -7.49
C VAL A 82 -13.97 -13.26 -6.94
N ILE A 83 -12.83 -13.84 -7.35
CA ILE A 83 -12.38 -15.16 -6.91
C ILE A 83 -11.14 -14.98 -6.03
N ASN A 84 -11.15 -15.56 -4.83
CA ASN A 84 -9.99 -15.57 -3.95
C ASN A 84 -9.28 -16.93 -4.01
N MET A 85 -7.98 -16.90 -4.28
CA MET A 85 -7.11 -18.06 -4.27
C MET A 85 -5.95 -17.86 -3.30
N SER A 86 -5.60 -18.90 -2.56
CA SER A 86 -4.43 -18.92 -1.68
C SER A 86 -3.56 -20.14 -1.97
N SER A 87 -2.27 -20.05 -1.66
CA SER A 87 -1.32 -21.15 -1.80
C SER A 87 -1.76 -22.40 -1.04
N ASP A 88 -2.42 -22.23 0.10
CA ASP A 88 -2.80 -23.33 0.98
C ASP A 88 -3.86 -24.29 0.40
N GLY A 89 -4.63 -23.85 -0.58
CA GLY A 89 -5.66 -24.64 -1.25
C GLY A 89 -5.40 -24.90 -2.74
N SER A 90 -4.21 -24.52 -3.27
CA SER A 90 -3.93 -24.57 -4.70
C SER A 90 -3.02 -25.72 -5.11
N SER A 91 -2.97 -26.00 -6.42
CA SER A 91 -2.07 -26.96 -7.06
C SER A 91 -0.58 -26.63 -6.90
N VAL A 92 -0.24 -25.45 -6.43
CA VAL A 92 1.13 -25.05 -6.05
C VAL A 92 1.73 -26.04 -5.04
N LYS A 93 0.94 -26.54 -4.08
CA LYS A 93 1.37 -27.63 -3.17
C LYS A 93 1.68 -28.95 -3.85
N LYS A 94 1.22 -29.15 -5.10
CA LYS A 94 1.52 -30.34 -5.92
C LYS A 94 2.73 -30.16 -6.82
N GLY A 95 3.47 -29.02 -6.70
CA GLY A 95 4.66 -28.71 -7.48
C GLY A 95 4.39 -27.88 -8.75
N GLU A 96 3.16 -27.32 -8.92
CA GLU A 96 2.87 -26.39 -10.01
C GLU A 96 3.68 -25.09 -9.83
N THR A 97 4.33 -24.65 -10.91
CA THR A 97 5.11 -23.41 -10.85
C THR A 97 4.20 -22.18 -10.82
N LEU A 98 4.75 -21.05 -10.34
CA LEU A 98 4.04 -19.76 -10.35
C LEU A 98 3.58 -19.38 -11.76
N ILE A 99 4.40 -19.67 -12.79
CA ILE A 99 4.09 -19.36 -14.18
C ILE A 99 2.96 -20.25 -14.68
N ASP A 100 2.99 -21.56 -14.39
CA ASP A 100 1.93 -22.47 -14.83
C ASP A 100 0.59 -22.12 -14.20
N THR A 101 0.58 -21.76 -12.92
CA THR A 101 -0.63 -21.26 -12.25
C THR A 101 -1.17 -20.02 -12.96
N ALA A 102 -0.31 -19.05 -13.29
CA ALA A 102 -0.73 -17.84 -13.98
C ALA A 102 -1.24 -18.11 -15.40
N MET A 103 -0.57 -19.00 -16.16
CA MET A 103 -1.00 -19.39 -17.50
C MET A 103 -2.35 -20.11 -17.49
N THR A 104 -2.56 -20.99 -16.50
CA THR A 104 -3.84 -21.66 -16.29
C THR A 104 -4.96 -20.65 -16.05
N LEU A 105 -4.73 -19.67 -15.16
CA LEU A 105 -5.69 -18.60 -14.89
C LEU A 105 -5.90 -17.69 -16.11
N ASN A 106 -4.83 -17.37 -16.84
CA ASN A 106 -4.91 -16.55 -18.05
C ASN A 106 -5.79 -17.20 -19.13
N ALA A 107 -5.74 -18.53 -19.27
CA ALA A 107 -6.59 -19.28 -20.19
C ALA A 107 -8.08 -19.23 -19.83
N MET A 108 -8.43 -18.82 -18.60
CA MET A 108 -9.82 -18.58 -18.16
C MET A 108 -10.33 -17.17 -18.48
N HIS A 109 -9.56 -16.37 -19.21
CA HIS A 109 -9.93 -15.03 -19.69
C HIS A 109 -10.26 -14.04 -18.56
N LEU A 110 -9.36 -13.91 -17.57
CA LEU A 110 -9.50 -12.93 -16.49
C LEU A 110 -9.31 -11.50 -16.99
N ASP A 111 -9.99 -10.53 -16.37
CA ASP A 111 -9.79 -9.10 -16.61
C ASP A 111 -8.67 -8.51 -15.73
N ALA A 112 -8.56 -8.99 -14.49
CA ALA A 112 -7.49 -8.58 -13.58
C ALA A 112 -7.00 -9.72 -12.68
N LEU A 113 -5.69 -9.69 -12.42
CA LEU A 113 -5.00 -10.58 -11.49
C LEU A 113 -4.33 -9.74 -10.40
N VAL A 114 -4.80 -9.86 -9.17
CA VAL A 114 -4.24 -9.20 -7.99
C VAL A 114 -3.29 -10.19 -7.31
N VAL A 115 -2.01 -9.88 -7.29
CA VAL A 115 -0.98 -10.83 -6.85
C VAL A 115 -0.26 -10.34 -5.59
N ARG A 116 -0.13 -11.23 -4.61
CA ARG A 116 0.74 -11.05 -3.44
C ARG A 116 1.70 -12.22 -3.32
N HIS A 117 3.01 -11.92 -3.27
CA HIS A 117 4.06 -12.94 -3.25
C HIS A 117 5.14 -12.62 -2.22
N ALA A 118 5.81 -13.65 -1.70
CA ALA A 118 6.93 -13.48 -0.77
C ALA A 118 8.21 -13.00 -1.47
N ASP A 119 8.39 -13.31 -2.75
CA ASP A 119 9.58 -12.95 -3.52
C ASP A 119 9.38 -11.66 -4.29
N SER A 120 10.38 -10.78 -4.22
CA SER A 120 10.44 -9.53 -5.00
C SER A 120 10.56 -9.85 -6.50
N GLY A 121 9.79 -9.14 -7.33
CA GLY A 121 9.78 -9.32 -8.79
C GLY A 121 8.85 -10.41 -9.31
N ALA A 122 8.30 -11.28 -8.46
CA ALA A 122 7.36 -12.32 -8.87
C ALA A 122 6.14 -11.75 -9.61
N VAL A 123 5.61 -10.61 -9.15
CA VAL A 123 4.46 -9.95 -9.77
C VAL A 123 4.80 -9.42 -11.17
N LYS A 124 5.99 -8.86 -11.36
CA LYS A 124 6.49 -8.42 -12.67
C LYS A 124 6.62 -9.59 -13.65
N LEU A 125 7.20 -10.72 -13.17
CA LEU A 125 7.31 -11.93 -13.98
C LEU A 125 5.94 -12.40 -14.48
N LEU A 126 4.91 -12.36 -13.64
CA LEU A 126 3.54 -12.73 -14.05
C LEU A 126 2.94 -11.73 -15.04
N ALA A 127 3.16 -10.43 -14.84
CA ALA A 127 2.66 -9.41 -15.75
C ALA A 127 3.17 -9.56 -17.18
N ASP A 128 4.37 -10.11 -17.35
CA ASP A 128 4.97 -10.38 -18.66
C ASP A 128 4.43 -11.68 -19.33
N LYS A 129 3.61 -12.46 -18.62
CA LYS A 129 3.10 -13.77 -19.10
C LYS A 129 1.59 -13.82 -19.28
N VAL A 130 0.84 -12.86 -18.77
CA VAL A 130 -0.63 -12.88 -18.81
C VAL A 130 -1.21 -11.75 -19.65
N ASN A 131 -2.41 -11.98 -20.18
CA ASN A 131 -3.13 -11.02 -21.04
C ASN A 131 -4.07 -10.07 -20.26
N CYS A 132 -4.26 -10.29 -18.95
CA CYS A 132 -5.06 -9.45 -18.08
C CYS A 132 -4.24 -8.34 -17.42
N SER A 133 -4.90 -7.39 -16.76
CA SER A 133 -4.24 -6.40 -15.91
C SER A 133 -3.68 -7.05 -14.66
N VAL A 134 -2.45 -6.73 -14.26
CA VAL A 134 -1.82 -7.25 -13.03
C VAL A 134 -1.64 -6.13 -12.03
N ILE A 135 -2.04 -6.41 -10.78
CA ILE A 135 -1.98 -5.47 -9.66
C ILE A 135 -1.13 -6.08 -8.55
N ASN A 136 -0.07 -5.38 -8.18
CA ASN A 136 0.79 -5.78 -7.08
C ASN A 136 0.11 -5.50 -5.72
N ALA A 137 -0.23 -6.55 -4.98
CA ALA A 137 -0.75 -6.51 -3.61
C ALA A 137 0.34 -6.71 -2.54
N GLY A 138 1.59 -6.57 -2.94
CA GLY A 138 2.80 -6.69 -2.14
C GLY A 138 3.68 -7.86 -2.55
N ASP A 139 4.89 -7.58 -3.03
CA ASP A 139 5.89 -8.56 -3.42
C ASP A 139 7.20 -8.38 -2.64
N GLY A 140 7.59 -9.40 -1.91
CA GLY A 140 8.83 -9.45 -1.13
C GLY A 140 9.07 -8.19 -0.31
N HIS A 141 10.25 -7.59 -0.51
CA HIS A 141 10.67 -6.31 0.04
C HIS A 141 10.56 -5.17 -1.00
N HIS A 142 10.01 -5.45 -2.19
CA HIS A 142 10.01 -4.53 -3.32
C HIS A 142 8.97 -3.42 -3.15
N GLU A 143 7.68 -3.69 -3.43
CA GLU A 143 6.64 -2.67 -3.33
C GLU A 143 5.27 -3.20 -2.89
N HIS A 144 4.44 -2.27 -2.41
CA HIS A 144 3.01 -2.46 -2.15
C HIS A 144 2.25 -1.18 -2.59
N PRO A 145 2.08 -0.97 -3.91
CA PRO A 145 1.66 0.31 -4.46
C PRO A 145 0.31 0.79 -3.91
N THR A 146 -0.67 -0.08 -3.74
CA THR A 146 -1.98 0.32 -3.20
C THR A 146 -1.91 0.71 -1.71
N GLN A 147 -0.86 0.30 -0.98
CA GLN A 147 -0.62 0.79 0.37
C GLN A 147 -0.06 2.22 0.33
N GLY A 148 0.96 2.49 -0.50
CA GLY A 148 1.48 3.85 -0.67
C GLY A 148 0.37 4.84 -1.11
N LEU A 149 -0.48 4.43 -2.05
CA LEU A 149 -1.59 5.25 -2.54
C LEU A 149 -2.64 5.54 -1.43
N LEU A 150 -3.02 4.55 -0.61
CA LEU A 150 -3.98 4.81 0.47
C LEU A 150 -3.37 5.67 1.57
N ASP A 151 -2.08 5.51 1.86
CA ASP A 151 -1.36 6.34 2.81
C ASP A 151 -1.33 7.80 2.35
N ALA A 152 -1.00 8.03 1.07
CA ALA A 152 -1.04 9.36 0.47
C ALA A 152 -2.44 9.97 0.45
N LEU A 153 -3.49 9.18 0.15
CA LEU A 153 -4.86 9.64 0.20
C LEU A 153 -5.26 10.06 1.63
N ALA A 154 -4.84 9.29 2.65
CA ALA A 154 -5.09 9.60 4.05
C ALA A 154 -4.44 10.93 4.44
N ILE A 155 -3.16 11.12 4.09
CA ILE A 155 -2.43 12.38 4.35
C ILE A 155 -3.13 13.54 3.65
N ARG A 156 -3.42 13.42 2.35
CA ARG A 156 -4.05 14.48 1.56
C ARG A 156 -5.43 14.85 2.10
N ARG A 157 -6.24 13.90 2.54
CA ARG A 157 -7.55 14.16 3.15
C ARG A 157 -7.45 14.88 4.49
N ARG A 158 -6.42 14.57 5.28
CA ARG A 158 -6.26 15.12 6.63
C ARG A 158 -5.57 16.48 6.63
N LEU A 159 -4.54 16.66 5.80
CA LEU A 159 -3.69 17.86 5.78
C LEU A 159 -3.93 18.76 4.55
N GLY A 160 -4.70 18.32 3.56
CA GLY A 160 -5.08 19.09 2.37
C GLY A 160 -4.10 18.96 1.19
N HIS A 161 -2.85 18.61 1.42
CA HIS A 161 -1.78 18.54 0.42
C HIS A 161 -0.77 17.44 0.77
N LEU A 162 0.21 17.23 -0.12
CA LEU A 162 1.37 16.35 0.09
C LEU A 162 2.67 17.14 -0.08
N GLU A 163 2.71 18.06 -1.04
CA GLU A 163 3.88 18.86 -1.36
C GLU A 163 4.39 19.66 -0.14
N GLY A 164 5.69 19.62 0.09
CA GLY A 164 6.37 20.32 1.16
C GLY A 164 6.19 19.74 2.57
N LEU A 165 5.34 18.72 2.76
CA LEU A 165 5.20 18.06 4.07
C LEU A 165 6.49 17.32 4.43
N ILE A 166 6.82 17.28 5.71
CA ILE A 166 7.87 16.45 6.29
C ILE A 166 7.23 15.16 6.78
N VAL A 167 7.56 14.04 6.14
CA VAL A 167 7.05 12.72 6.48
C VAL A 167 8.18 11.85 7.05
N ALA A 168 8.08 11.50 8.32
CA ALA A 168 9.02 10.60 8.98
C ALA A 168 8.50 9.16 8.94
N ILE A 169 9.19 8.27 8.24
CA ILE A 169 8.92 6.82 8.17
C ILE A 169 9.86 6.15 9.16
N CYS A 170 9.30 5.56 10.23
CA CYS A 170 10.05 5.07 11.37
C CYS A 170 9.89 3.56 11.54
N GLY A 171 10.98 2.85 11.81
CA GLY A 171 10.93 1.43 12.15
C GLY A 171 11.74 0.53 11.23
N ASP A 172 11.20 -0.64 10.89
CA ASP A 172 11.90 -1.61 10.04
C ASP A 172 11.86 -1.20 8.55
N ILE A 173 12.77 -0.32 8.16
CA ILE A 173 12.89 0.16 6.79
C ILE A 173 13.43 -0.93 5.86
N LEU A 174 14.38 -1.72 6.36
CA LEU A 174 15.11 -2.73 5.58
C LEU A 174 14.18 -3.79 4.97
N HIS A 175 13.22 -4.27 5.75
CA HIS A 175 12.33 -5.35 5.33
C HIS A 175 10.96 -4.83 4.82
N SER A 176 10.76 -3.50 4.76
CA SER A 176 9.45 -2.92 4.48
C SER A 176 9.27 -2.51 3.02
N ARG A 177 8.48 -3.29 2.28
CA ARG A 177 7.95 -2.89 0.96
C ARG A 177 7.03 -1.66 1.04
N VAL A 178 6.41 -1.42 2.21
CA VAL A 178 5.55 -0.24 2.43
C VAL A 178 6.40 1.03 2.51
N ALA A 179 7.57 0.97 3.18
CA ALA A 179 8.51 2.08 3.18
C ALA A 179 8.90 2.49 1.76
N ARG A 180 9.27 1.51 0.90
CA ARG A 180 9.67 1.80 -0.49
C ARG A 180 8.59 2.47 -1.30
N SER A 181 7.37 1.91 -1.29
CA SER A 181 6.24 2.51 -2.02
C SER A 181 5.92 3.92 -1.54
N ASN A 182 5.98 4.17 -0.23
CA ASN A 182 5.77 5.51 0.31
C ASN A 182 6.91 6.48 -0.05
N ILE A 183 8.17 6.03 -0.03
CA ILE A 183 9.31 6.85 -0.44
C ILE A 183 9.15 7.30 -1.90
N HIS A 184 8.90 6.38 -2.82
CA HIS A 184 8.67 6.72 -4.23
C HIS A 184 7.51 7.68 -4.41
N LEU A 185 6.37 7.41 -3.78
CA LEU A 185 5.16 8.21 -3.91
C LEU A 185 5.32 9.61 -3.34
N LEU A 186 5.81 9.71 -2.11
CA LEU A 186 5.93 10.99 -1.41
C LEU A 186 6.94 11.91 -2.09
N ASN A 187 8.07 11.35 -2.57
CA ASN A 187 9.05 12.11 -3.36
C ASN A 187 8.44 12.59 -4.69
N ALA A 188 7.70 11.73 -5.42
CA ALA A 188 7.02 12.12 -6.64
C ALA A 188 5.98 13.24 -6.42
N MET A 189 5.36 13.28 -5.22
CA MET A 189 4.39 14.29 -4.82
C MET A 189 5.02 15.51 -4.13
N GLY A 190 6.35 15.64 -4.09
CA GLY A 190 7.06 16.80 -3.57
C GLY A 190 7.15 16.89 -2.04
N ALA A 191 6.90 15.82 -1.30
CA ALA A 191 7.11 15.77 0.15
C ALA A 191 8.61 15.55 0.47
N ARG A 192 9.02 15.93 1.67
CA ARG A 192 10.34 15.65 2.23
C ARG A 192 10.27 14.39 3.08
N VAL A 193 10.92 13.33 2.65
CA VAL A 193 10.87 12.04 3.32
C VAL A 193 12.09 11.84 4.21
N ARG A 194 11.85 11.47 5.44
CA ARG A 194 12.86 11.03 6.40
C ARG A 194 12.64 9.57 6.75
N VAL A 195 13.73 8.81 6.86
CA VAL A 195 13.70 7.45 7.39
C VAL A 195 14.40 7.42 8.74
N VAL A 196 13.75 6.80 9.73
CA VAL A 196 14.23 6.82 11.13
C VAL A 196 14.29 5.39 11.66
N ALA A 197 15.49 4.87 11.88
CA ALA A 197 15.69 3.52 12.38
C ALA A 197 17.09 3.30 12.95
N PRO A 198 17.33 2.22 13.72
CA PRO A 198 18.69 1.80 14.05
C PRO A 198 19.47 1.47 12.76
N PRO A 199 20.80 1.64 12.76
CA PRO A 199 21.62 1.37 11.57
C PRO A 199 21.42 -0.02 10.97
N THR A 200 21.11 -1.03 11.80
CA THR A 200 20.84 -2.41 11.38
C THR A 200 19.57 -2.59 10.57
N LEU A 201 18.61 -1.65 10.65
CA LEU A 201 17.33 -1.66 9.95
C LEU A 201 17.25 -0.62 8.83
N ILE A 202 18.35 0.03 8.49
CA ILE A 202 18.48 0.94 7.35
C ILE A 202 19.16 0.22 6.18
N PRO A 203 18.51 0.14 5.00
CA PRO A 203 19.15 -0.38 3.79
C PRO A 203 20.37 0.47 3.41
N SER A 204 21.44 -0.18 2.95
CA SER A 204 22.60 0.54 2.41
C SER A 204 22.18 1.41 1.23
N GLN A 205 22.71 2.63 1.13
CA GLN A 205 22.45 3.58 0.05
C GLN A 205 20.96 4.00 -0.10
N ILE A 206 20.16 3.93 0.96
CA ILE A 206 18.76 4.35 0.94
C ILE A 206 18.61 5.85 0.60
N ASP A 207 19.60 6.66 0.90
CA ASP A 207 19.71 8.07 0.56
C ASP A 207 19.58 8.34 -0.94
N ARG A 208 19.98 7.38 -1.79
CA ARG A 208 19.79 7.46 -3.25
C ARG A 208 18.31 7.47 -3.67
N LEU A 209 17.42 7.06 -2.80
CA LEU A 209 15.98 7.20 -3.02
C LEU A 209 15.45 8.60 -2.65
N GLY A 210 16.32 9.57 -2.37
CA GLY A 210 15.93 10.96 -2.08
C GLY A 210 15.35 11.14 -0.67
N VAL A 211 15.87 10.42 0.32
CA VAL A 211 15.43 10.50 1.72
C VAL A 211 16.54 11.01 2.64
N GLU A 212 16.15 11.68 3.72
CA GLU A 212 17.05 12.03 4.83
C GLU A 212 17.08 10.85 5.82
N VAL A 213 18.30 10.42 6.21
CA VAL A 213 18.48 9.27 7.13
C VAL A 213 18.74 9.77 8.55
N HIS A 214 17.98 9.27 9.51
CA HIS A 214 18.10 9.58 10.92
C HIS A 214 18.18 8.29 11.75
N HIS A 215 19.08 8.31 12.76
CA HIS A 215 19.24 7.20 13.71
C HIS A 215 18.69 7.50 15.11
N SER A 216 17.95 8.61 15.24
CA SER A 216 17.31 9.03 16.49
C SER A 216 15.91 9.56 16.20
N MET A 217 14.94 9.14 17.01
CA MET A 217 13.56 9.66 16.94
C MET A 217 13.52 11.17 17.16
N ALA A 218 14.31 11.70 18.12
CA ALA A 218 14.34 13.14 18.40
C ALA A 218 14.73 14.00 17.20
N THR A 219 15.70 13.56 16.39
CA THR A 219 16.12 14.29 15.19
C THR A 219 15.22 14.01 13.98
N GLY A 220 14.78 12.76 13.82
CA GLY A 220 13.97 12.35 12.68
C GLY A 220 12.54 12.91 12.72
N LEU A 221 11.95 13.01 13.92
CA LEU A 221 10.58 13.53 14.11
C LEU A 221 10.52 15.04 14.22
N LYS A 222 11.66 15.73 14.41
CA LYS A 222 11.65 17.20 14.61
C LYS A 222 10.90 17.88 13.48
N ASP A 223 9.87 18.67 13.85
CA ASP A 223 9.02 19.42 12.92
C ASP A 223 8.32 18.56 11.84
N ALA A 224 8.17 17.26 12.04
CA ALA A 224 7.46 16.39 11.12
C ALA A 224 5.95 16.69 11.11
N ASP A 225 5.33 16.63 9.93
CA ASP A 225 3.89 16.74 9.72
C ASP A 225 3.19 15.37 9.85
N VAL A 226 3.91 14.32 9.48
CA VAL A 226 3.43 12.94 9.49
C VAL A 226 4.48 12.03 10.10
N VAL A 227 4.06 11.19 11.02
CA VAL A 227 4.87 10.10 11.60
C VAL A 227 4.25 8.78 11.21
N MET A 228 4.92 8.06 10.31
CA MET A 228 4.50 6.73 9.85
C MET A 228 5.33 5.67 10.55
N MET A 229 4.70 4.90 11.44
CA MET A 229 5.35 3.80 12.12
C MET A 229 5.25 2.52 11.31
N LEU A 230 6.32 1.76 11.25
CA LEU A 230 6.40 0.47 10.58
C LEU A 230 6.58 -0.65 11.61
N ARG A 231 5.88 -1.75 11.38
CA ARG A 231 6.00 -2.94 12.21
C ARG A 231 7.42 -3.52 12.14
N LEU A 232 7.93 -3.94 13.28
CA LEU A 232 9.15 -4.73 13.34
C LEU A 232 8.84 -6.15 12.81
N GLN A 233 9.42 -6.50 11.65
CA GLN A 233 9.10 -7.72 10.91
C GLN A 233 10.01 -8.88 11.29
N THR A 234 9.92 -9.34 12.55
CA THR A 234 10.80 -10.38 13.11
C THR A 234 10.77 -11.68 12.31
N GLU A 235 9.65 -12.00 11.66
CA GLU A 235 9.50 -13.17 10.80
C GLU A 235 10.32 -13.11 9.49
N ARG A 236 10.83 -11.92 9.13
CA ARG A 236 11.68 -11.70 7.95
C ARG A 236 13.15 -11.50 8.31
N MET A 237 13.46 -11.47 9.59
CA MET A 237 14.82 -11.27 10.09
C MET A 237 15.55 -12.61 10.18
N SER A 238 16.65 -12.74 9.45
CA SER A 238 17.61 -13.84 9.65
C SER A 238 18.77 -13.31 10.48
N GLY A 239 18.65 -13.36 11.83
CA GLY A 239 19.68 -12.87 12.75
C GLY A 239 19.17 -11.84 13.76
N GLN A 240 20.11 -11.27 14.55
CA GLN A 240 19.80 -10.27 15.56
C GLN A 240 19.96 -8.86 14.98
N TYR A 241 18.87 -8.26 14.53
CA TYR A 241 18.84 -6.87 14.05
C TYR A 241 18.58 -5.86 15.16
N VAL A 242 17.92 -6.31 16.22
CA VAL A 242 17.64 -5.53 17.44
C VAL A 242 17.91 -6.37 18.67
N PRO A 243 18.46 -5.81 19.76
CA PRO A 243 18.84 -6.57 20.96
C PRO A 243 17.62 -7.17 21.68
N SER A 244 16.55 -6.41 21.80
CA SER A 244 15.27 -6.84 22.38
C SER A 244 14.13 -5.91 21.95
N THR A 245 12.88 -6.37 22.02
CA THR A 245 11.69 -5.53 21.75
C THR A 245 11.56 -4.40 22.76
N ARG A 246 11.96 -4.61 24.02
CA ARG A 246 11.93 -3.58 25.08
C ARG A 246 12.93 -2.45 24.79
N GLU A 247 14.15 -2.79 24.40
CA GLU A 247 15.17 -1.82 24.03
C GLU A 247 14.79 -1.09 22.75
N TYR A 248 14.25 -1.82 21.78
CA TYR A 248 13.73 -1.22 20.56
C TYR A 248 12.62 -0.19 20.86
N PHE A 249 11.64 -0.52 21.73
CA PHE A 249 10.61 0.43 22.13
C PHE A 249 11.19 1.66 22.81
N TYR A 250 12.16 1.46 23.70
CA TYR A 250 12.79 2.57 24.41
C TYR A 250 13.41 3.61 23.47
N PHE A 251 14.11 3.18 22.41
CA PHE A 251 14.78 4.08 21.48
C PHE A 251 13.92 4.49 20.29
N TYR A 252 13.08 3.60 19.76
CA TYR A 252 12.39 3.76 18.47
C TYR A 252 10.88 3.55 18.52
N GLY A 253 10.31 3.02 19.59
CA GLY A 253 8.87 2.95 19.77
C GLY A 253 8.28 4.34 19.98
N LEU A 254 7.18 4.63 19.29
CA LEU A 254 6.51 5.92 19.36
C LEU A 254 5.61 6.01 20.60
N ASP A 255 5.92 6.93 21.48
CA ASP A 255 5.13 7.38 22.62
C ASP A 255 4.85 8.90 22.49
N TYR A 256 4.10 9.48 23.43
CA TYR A 256 3.81 10.91 23.42
C TYR A 256 5.05 11.80 23.65
N GLU A 257 6.02 11.33 24.41
CA GLU A 257 7.27 12.07 24.65
C GLU A 257 8.02 12.25 23.32
N LYS A 258 8.24 11.14 22.57
CA LYS A 258 8.90 11.19 21.26
C LYS A 258 8.06 11.94 20.22
N LEU A 259 6.72 11.79 20.25
CA LEU A 259 5.83 12.50 19.34
C LEU A 259 5.82 14.02 19.61
N SER A 260 6.18 14.47 20.81
CA SER A 260 6.15 15.90 21.18
C SER A 260 7.12 16.77 20.37
N VAL A 261 8.17 16.20 19.77
CA VAL A 261 9.13 16.96 18.93
C VAL A 261 8.64 17.17 17.49
N ALA A 262 7.61 16.46 17.09
CA ALA A 262 6.90 16.70 15.83
C ALA A 262 5.99 17.93 15.96
N LYS A 263 5.43 18.39 14.84
CA LYS A 263 4.51 19.52 14.88
C LYS A 263 3.27 19.22 15.74
N PRO A 264 2.66 20.20 16.40
CA PRO A 264 1.49 19.99 17.25
C PRO A 264 0.30 19.33 16.56
N HIS A 265 0.17 19.53 15.23
CA HIS A 265 -0.85 18.92 14.37
C HIS A 265 -0.38 17.65 13.67
N ALA A 266 0.81 17.17 13.97
CA ALA A 266 1.35 15.97 13.34
C ALA A 266 0.41 14.78 13.49
N VAL A 267 0.24 14.04 12.40
CA VAL A 267 -0.60 12.85 12.35
C VAL A 267 0.24 11.59 12.41
N VAL A 268 -0.34 10.53 12.99
CA VAL A 268 0.30 9.23 13.17
C VAL A 268 -0.35 8.18 12.29
N MET A 269 0.47 7.42 11.58
CA MET A 269 0.05 6.37 10.64
C MET A 269 0.73 5.04 10.95
N HIS A 270 0.06 3.95 10.59
CA HIS A 270 0.61 2.61 10.65
C HIS A 270 -0.09 1.69 9.64
N PRO A 271 0.60 1.00 8.72
CA PRO A 271 -0.03 0.16 7.70
C PRO A 271 -0.67 -1.12 8.25
N GLY A 272 -0.42 -1.41 9.54
CA GLY A 272 -0.90 -2.60 10.23
C GLY A 272 -0.36 -3.94 9.66
N PRO A 273 -0.43 -5.02 10.46
CA PRO A 273 -0.80 -5.06 11.87
C PRO A 273 0.23 -4.33 12.72
N MET A 274 -0.16 -3.74 13.84
CA MET A 274 0.76 -3.12 14.77
C MET A 274 1.07 -4.06 15.94
N ASN A 275 2.30 -3.98 16.45
CA ASN A 275 2.71 -4.61 17.69
C ASN A 275 2.74 -3.53 18.79
N ARG A 276 1.66 -3.43 19.56
CA ARG A 276 1.53 -2.46 20.65
C ARG A 276 2.59 -2.69 21.69
N GLY A 277 3.27 -1.62 22.14
CA GLY A 277 4.39 -1.70 23.06
C GLY A 277 5.72 -2.16 22.42
N VAL A 278 5.78 -2.28 21.10
CA VAL A 278 7.00 -2.58 20.33
C VAL A 278 7.40 -1.40 19.43
N GLU A 279 6.61 -1.08 18.43
CA GLU A 279 6.88 0.08 17.57
C GLU A 279 6.00 1.29 17.90
N ILE A 280 4.86 1.09 18.59
CA ILE A 280 3.93 2.18 18.92
C ILE A 280 3.26 1.88 20.27
N ASP A 281 3.12 2.91 21.10
CA ASP A 281 2.31 2.85 22.32
C ASP A 281 0.81 2.80 21.99
N SER A 282 0.04 2.09 22.84
CA SER A 282 -1.40 1.96 22.67
C SER A 282 -2.12 3.30 22.75
N GLU A 283 -1.70 4.19 23.65
CA GLU A 283 -2.33 5.49 23.83
C GLU A 283 -2.16 6.36 22.58
N VAL A 284 -0.99 6.32 21.94
CA VAL A 284 -0.73 7.05 20.69
C VAL A 284 -1.50 6.43 19.51
N ALA A 285 -1.53 5.09 19.43
CA ALA A 285 -2.25 4.39 18.37
C ALA A 285 -3.77 4.64 18.39
N ASP A 286 -4.34 4.80 19.57
CA ASP A 286 -5.78 4.97 19.81
C ASP A 286 -6.20 6.46 19.93
N ASP A 287 -5.28 7.42 19.82
CA ASP A 287 -5.57 8.86 19.82
C ASP A 287 -6.29 9.28 18.53
N LEU A 288 -7.62 9.34 18.57
CA LEU A 288 -8.47 9.72 17.43
C LEU A 288 -8.17 11.12 16.85
N LYS A 289 -7.47 11.99 17.58
CA LYS A 289 -7.10 13.32 17.08
C LYS A 289 -5.89 13.27 16.17
N ARG A 290 -4.94 12.38 16.43
CA ARG A 290 -3.67 12.25 15.71
C ARG A 290 -3.58 10.99 14.88
N SER A 291 -4.12 9.88 15.35
CA SER A 291 -4.04 8.58 14.67
C SER A 291 -4.98 8.53 13.46
N MET A 292 -4.43 8.11 12.31
CA MET A 292 -5.18 7.86 11.08
C MET A 292 -5.24 6.37 10.72
N ILE A 293 -4.91 5.49 11.66
CA ILE A 293 -4.77 4.05 11.41
C ILE A 293 -6.09 3.42 10.92
N LEU A 294 -7.22 3.84 11.50
CA LEU A 294 -8.54 3.36 11.08
C LEU A 294 -8.96 3.98 9.73
N ASP A 295 -8.64 5.26 9.51
CA ASP A 295 -8.89 5.93 8.23
C ASP A 295 -8.18 5.21 7.09
N GLN A 296 -6.91 4.79 7.28
CA GLN A 296 -6.16 4.01 6.30
C GLN A 296 -6.88 2.73 5.88
N VAL A 297 -7.59 2.06 6.80
CA VAL A 297 -8.33 0.83 6.49
C VAL A 297 -9.54 1.13 5.59
N GLU A 298 -10.31 2.19 5.90
CA GLU A 298 -11.44 2.63 5.09
C GLU A 298 -10.99 3.02 3.68
N LEU A 299 -9.97 3.89 3.61
CA LEU A 299 -9.43 4.42 2.36
C LEU A 299 -8.82 3.34 1.47
N GLY A 300 -8.33 2.26 2.08
CA GLY A 300 -7.79 1.11 1.35
C GLY A 300 -8.78 0.48 0.38
N VAL A 301 -10.07 0.41 0.73
CA VAL A 301 -11.10 -0.12 -0.19
C VAL A 301 -11.31 0.84 -1.36
N ALA A 302 -11.40 2.15 -1.10
CA ALA A 302 -11.63 3.16 -2.13
C ALA A 302 -10.47 3.24 -3.14
N VAL A 303 -9.22 3.20 -2.67
CA VAL A 303 -8.04 3.18 -3.54
C VAL A 303 -8.03 1.93 -4.43
N ARG A 304 -8.36 0.77 -3.88
CA ARG A 304 -8.43 -0.47 -4.66
C ARG A 304 -9.57 -0.46 -5.67
N MET A 305 -10.72 0.19 -5.34
CA MET A 305 -11.77 0.45 -6.34
C MET A 305 -11.24 1.32 -7.47
N ALA A 306 -10.56 2.42 -7.18
CA ALA A 306 -9.98 3.30 -8.21
C ALA A 306 -8.97 2.58 -9.11
N VAL A 307 -8.10 1.77 -8.52
CA VAL A 307 -7.10 0.98 -9.28
C VAL A 307 -7.77 -0.06 -10.17
N LEU A 308 -8.74 -0.83 -9.65
CA LEU A 308 -9.48 -1.80 -10.44
C LEU A 308 -10.23 -1.13 -11.58
N ASP A 309 -10.91 -0.03 -11.31
CA ASP A 309 -11.61 0.76 -12.30
C ASP A 309 -10.68 1.22 -13.45
N LEU A 310 -9.61 1.94 -13.13
CA LEU A 310 -8.67 2.47 -14.13
C LEU A 310 -8.01 1.39 -14.98
N LEU A 311 -7.80 0.20 -14.42
CA LEU A 311 -7.10 -0.87 -15.11
C LEU A 311 -8.01 -1.85 -15.87
N THR A 312 -9.34 -1.84 -15.62
CA THR A 312 -10.23 -2.87 -16.20
C THR A 312 -11.45 -2.34 -16.94
N ARG A 313 -11.94 -1.12 -16.63
CA ARG A 313 -13.19 -0.59 -17.20
C ARG A 313 -13.20 -0.59 -18.73
N ASP A 314 -12.22 0.04 -19.33
CA ASP A 314 -12.20 0.34 -20.78
C ASP A 314 -11.32 -0.61 -21.60
N ARG A 315 -10.74 -1.62 -20.95
CA ARG A 315 -9.86 -2.58 -21.64
C ARG A 315 -10.66 -3.73 -22.23
N ARG A 316 -10.84 -3.69 -23.54
CA ARG A 316 -11.15 -4.91 -24.30
C ARG A 316 -9.88 -5.76 -24.30
N MET A 317 -10.04 -7.07 -24.04
CA MET A 317 -8.95 -8.02 -24.22
C MET A 317 -8.41 -7.83 -25.64
N SER A 318 -7.15 -7.45 -25.77
CA SER A 318 -6.48 -7.54 -27.06
C SER A 318 -6.42 -9.02 -27.40
N ASN A 319 -7.23 -9.44 -28.36
CA ASN A 319 -7.12 -10.75 -28.97
C ASN A 319 -5.70 -10.85 -29.55
N ALA A 320 -4.82 -11.60 -28.88
CA ALA A 320 -3.55 -12.03 -29.42
C ALA A 320 -3.72 -13.46 -29.93
#